data_cef656568c45ec9b3d22d0cee19aa0b6
#
_entry.id   cef656568c45ec9b3d22d0cee19aa0b6
#
_cell.length_a   1.000
_cell.length_b   1.000
_cell.length_c   1.000
_cell.angle_alpha   90.00
_cell.angle_beta   90.00
_cell.angle_gamma   90.00
#
_symmetry.space_group_name_H-M   'P 1'
#
loop_
_entity.id
_entity.type
_entity.pdbx_description
1 polymer ?
#
loop_
_entity_poly.entity_id
_entity_poly.type
_entity_poly.pdbx_seq_one_letter_code
_entity_poly.pdbx_strand_id
1 'polypeptide(L)'
;MLELNYLSISKSNNTQYGVFKQGDDYVFTCAFDVKDSLILVISDVKDEIEIKIPIDEFKYYGKIYSLVVSGLNLKKFKYYYICDDVICMDPYAKKKCLKRTFGKPYSYTDEDSIIANNEAFFSTDDYDFENDKRPLINHSDVIAYELHVRGFTKHTSSKVKGKGCFLGIIEKIPYFLELNINQIELMPSYDFYEFDKTDVISEEGCEKLNYWGYKSGNYFCPKYEYSYSKDAVSEFKDMVKALHKAGIEIIMQMYFSSDTKHTLIIDCLRYWYTEYRVDGFHVIGPKIPSELIMNDDVLIEAKLLINNINKDDYDILSLYKSSKVIDVNDGFMVAMRRFLKGDSGSLNSFVYYNRLNSPDYRTINYITKYEGFTLNDLVSYERKHNEDNGENNNDGNDENFSWNCGIEGKSAKNSIVKLRTRQIKNALCLLFLAQGTPMLFMGDEFMNTQKGNNNPYCQDNDITWLNWKLNKTSEEILSFTKMLTSFRKNSKILHQNKELMNMDYIQCGNPDISYHQEMAWKSDLSNYHIHIGIMLEGQYSESGDEDTLYITYNMHWENHVFALPRLKDSLEWELVFTTATNEESEEIKADLLNSQDEICVFKRSVVVLRAKHRPLRRINK
;
A
#
# COMPACT_ATOMS: atom_id res chain seq x y z
N MET A 1 44.23 -9.36 -22.13
CA MET A 1 44.56 -7.94 -22.39
C MET A 1 43.38 -7.38 -23.18
N LEU A 2 42.58 -6.51 -22.57
CA LEU A 2 41.55 -5.74 -23.30
C LEU A 2 42.30 -4.76 -24.20
N GLU A 3 42.03 -4.85 -25.50
CA GLU A 3 42.64 -3.91 -26.48
C GLU A 3 42.02 -2.52 -26.31
N LEU A 4 42.55 -1.70 -25.41
CA LEU A 4 42.25 -0.26 -25.27
C LEU A 4 42.56 0.54 -26.56
N ASN A 5 43.14 -0.09 -27.56
CA ASN A 5 43.56 0.54 -28.81
C ASN A 5 42.42 1.03 -29.73
N TYR A 6 41.16 0.79 -29.36
CA TYR A 6 39.98 1.19 -30.14
C TYR A 6 39.02 2.10 -29.38
N LEU A 7 39.38 2.56 -28.16
CA LEU A 7 38.55 3.52 -27.45
C LEU A 7 38.51 4.85 -28.22
N SER A 8 37.31 5.24 -28.62
CA SER A 8 37.10 6.57 -29.19
C SER A 8 35.99 7.30 -28.43
N ILE A 9 36.16 8.60 -28.25
CA ILE A 9 35.25 9.47 -27.56
C ILE A 9 34.86 10.60 -28.51
N SER A 10 33.56 10.85 -28.64
CA SER A 10 33.04 11.90 -29.50
C SER A 10 31.86 12.62 -28.85
N LYS A 11 31.57 13.83 -29.31
CA LYS A 11 30.46 14.64 -28.84
C LYS A 11 29.12 14.03 -29.28
N SER A 12 28.15 14.02 -28.38
CA SER A 12 26.77 13.65 -28.70
C SER A 12 25.83 14.87 -28.61
N ASN A 13 24.76 14.81 -29.38
CA ASN A 13 23.66 15.80 -29.33
C ASN A 13 22.43 15.26 -28.56
N ASN A 14 22.62 14.19 -27.83
CA ASN A 14 21.53 13.58 -27.07
C ASN A 14 21.20 14.39 -25.82
N THR A 15 19.91 14.46 -25.48
CA THR A 15 19.39 15.14 -24.28
C THR A 15 18.72 14.19 -23.31
N GLN A 16 18.56 12.92 -23.67
CA GLN A 16 18.02 11.89 -22.76
C GLN A 16 19.08 11.51 -21.74
N TYR A 17 18.77 11.71 -20.45
CA TYR A 17 19.71 11.44 -19.36
C TYR A 17 19.97 9.95 -19.12
N GLY A 18 21.13 9.67 -18.53
CA GLY A 18 21.61 8.34 -18.23
C GLY A 18 22.51 7.75 -19.31
N VAL A 19 22.71 6.43 -19.24
CA VAL A 19 23.56 5.70 -20.18
C VAL A 19 22.70 4.73 -20.99
N PHE A 20 22.86 4.74 -22.30
CA PHE A 20 22.14 3.83 -23.19
C PHE A 20 22.99 3.42 -24.39
N LYS A 21 22.67 2.25 -24.96
CA LYS A 21 23.35 1.68 -26.09
C LYS A 21 22.80 2.26 -27.40
N GLN A 22 23.68 2.68 -28.31
CA GLN A 22 23.34 3.14 -29.65
C GLN A 22 24.19 2.38 -30.68
N GLY A 23 23.65 1.34 -31.29
CA GLY A 23 24.44 0.40 -32.09
C GLY A 23 25.43 -0.37 -31.23
N ASP A 24 26.72 -0.26 -31.54
CA ASP A 24 27.81 -0.85 -30.74
C ASP A 24 28.43 0.14 -29.75
N ASP A 25 27.97 1.38 -29.75
CA ASP A 25 28.48 2.48 -28.94
C ASP A 25 27.56 2.72 -27.71
N TYR A 26 28.06 3.52 -26.77
CA TYR A 26 27.32 3.93 -25.58
C TYR A 26 27.29 5.46 -25.46
N VAL A 27 26.09 5.99 -25.25
CA VAL A 27 25.87 7.42 -25.06
C VAL A 27 25.71 7.68 -23.55
N PHE A 28 26.53 8.57 -23.03
CA PHE A 28 26.46 9.07 -21.66
C PHE A 28 25.91 10.49 -21.67
N THR A 29 24.81 10.75 -21.03
CA THR A 29 24.23 12.09 -20.90
C THR A 29 23.92 12.36 -19.43
N CYS A 30 24.49 13.42 -18.88
CA CYS A 30 24.30 13.83 -17.49
C CYS A 30 24.08 15.34 -17.36
N ALA A 31 23.60 15.77 -16.20
CA ALA A 31 23.45 17.19 -15.89
C ALA A 31 23.98 17.50 -14.50
N PHE A 32 25.12 18.18 -14.44
CA PHE A 32 25.77 18.63 -13.23
C PHE A 32 25.95 20.15 -13.20
N ASP A 33 25.96 20.71 -12.01
CA ASP A 33 26.31 22.12 -11.77
C ASP A 33 27.80 22.19 -11.49
N VAL A 34 28.59 22.34 -12.57
CA VAL A 34 30.03 22.25 -12.54
C VAL A 34 30.63 23.65 -12.48
N LYS A 35 31.60 23.86 -11.57
CA LYS A 35 32.39 25.09 -11.46
C LYS A 35 33.74 24.95 -12.14
N ASP A 36 34.45 23.87 -11.84
CA ASP A 36 35.84 23.67 -12.25
C ASP A 36 36.03 22.47 -13.18
N SER A 37 35.55 21.28 -12.80
CA SER A 37 35.81 20.08 -13.62
C SER A 37 34.71 19.03 -13.51
N LEU A 38 34.48 18.28 -14.58
CA LEU A 38 33.61 17.12 -14.62
C LEU A 38 34.33 15.96 -15.33
N ILE A 39 34.46 14.83 -14.62
CA ILE A 39 35.16 13.65 -15.11
C ILE A 39 34.21 12.47 -15.09
N LEU A 40 34.08 11.74 -16.21
CA LEU A 40 33.48 10.41 -16.23
C LEU A 40 34.56 9.37 -15.95
N VAL A 41 34.37 8.55 -14.95
CA VAL A 41 35.26 7.43 -14.59
C VAL A 41 34.59 6.14 -14.99
N ILE A 42 35.27 5.31 -15.78
CA ILE A 42 34.85 3.97 -16.20
C ILE A 42 35.91 2.99 -15.71
N SER A 43 35.52 2.00 -14.90
CA SER A 43 36.43 0.96 -14.41
C SER A 43 35.87 -0.43 -14.75
N ASP A 44 36.75 -1.41 -14.90
CA ASP A 44 36.31 -2.80 -15.06
C ASP A 44 35.83 -3.38 -13.70
N VAL A 45 35.09 -4.50 -13.76
CA VAL A 45 34.48 -5.11 -12.55
C VAL A 45 35.54 -5.57 -11.52
N LYS A 46 36.80 -5.73 -11.96
CA LYS A 46 37.91 -6.19 -11.10
C LYS A 46 38.79 -5.05 -10.59
N ASP A 47 38.51 -3.81 -10.99
CA ASP A 47 39.30 -2.62 -10.67
C ASP A 47 40.76 -2.66 -11.21
N GLU A 48 41.01 -3.49 -12.21
CA GLU A 48 42.34 -3.61 -12.87
C GLU A 48 42.56 -2.52 -13.93
N ILE A 49 41.47 -1.94 -14.44
CA ILE A 49 41.48 -0.91 -15.50
C ILE A 49 40.57 0.24 -15.06
N GLU A 50 41.12 1.45 -15.01
CA GLU A 50 40.38 2.68 -14.79
C GLU A 50 40.65 3.65 -15.92
N ILE A 51 39.58 4.23 -16.48
CA ILE A 51 39.63 5.22 -17.54
C ILE A 51 38.95 6.49 -17.02
N LYS A 52 39.71 7.59 -16.96
CA LYS A 52 39.20 8.93 -16.60
C LYS A 52 39.04 9.79 -17.84
N ILE A 53 37.83 10.22 -18.11
CA ILE A 53 37.50 11.02 -19.29
C ILE A 53 37.03 12.40 -18.81
N PRO A 54 37.82 13.47 -18.97
CA PRO A 54 37.35 14.83 -18.77
C PRO A 54 36.21 15.12 -19.74
N ILE A 55 35.05 15.57 -19.23
CA ILE A 55 33.85 15.75 -20.07
C ILE A 55 33.41 17.21 -20.17
N ASP A 56 34.18 18.16 -19.69
CA ASP A 56 33.89 19.61 -19.77
C ASP A 56 33.66 20.09 -21.19
N GLU A 57 34.48 19.64 -22.15
CA GLU A 57 34.38 19.97 -23.56
C GLU A 57 33.15 19.35 -24.27
N PHE A 58 32.52 18.35 -23.66
CA PHE A 58 31.30 17.69 -24.16
C PHE A 58 30.02 18.38 -23.69
N LYS A 59 30.12 19.60 -23.16
CA LYS A 59 28.96 20.42 -22.80
C LYS A 59 28.13 20.69 -24.06
N TYR A 60 26.79 20.38 -23.91
CA TYR A 60 25.87 20.56 -25.03
C TYR A 60 25.08 21.86 -24.85
N TYR A 61 24.14 21.89 -23.88
CA TYR A 61 23.39 23.10 -23.52
C TYR A 61 23.18 23.18 -22.00
N GLY A 62 23.21 24.41 -21.47
CA GLY A 62 22.96 24.66 -20.06
C GLY A 62 23.92 23.87 -19.16
N LYS A 63 23.38 22.91 -18.40
CA LYS A 63 24.12 22.00 -17.52
C LYS A 63 24.24 20.58 -18.08
N ILE A 64 23.88 20.36 -19.35
CA ILE A 64 23.87 19.04 -19.99
C ILE A 64 25.23 18.78 -20.65
N TYR A 65 25.79 17.64 -20.34
CA TYR A 65 27.00 17.08 -20.96
C TYR A 65 26.61 15.76 -21.63
N SER A 66 27.06 15.57 -22.89
CA SER A 66 26.70 14.37 -23.66
C SER A 66 27.83 13.92 -24.57
N LEU A 67 28.23 12.65 -24.43
CA LEU A 67 29.30 12.03 -25.18
C LEU A 67 28.97 10.61 -25.60
N VAL A 68 29.63 10.17 -26.69
CA VAL A 68 29.62 8.79 -27.17
C VAL A 68 30.95 8.14 -26.79
N VAL A 69 30.88 6.96 -26.22
CA VAL A 69 32.05 6.12 -25.93
C VAL A 69 31.93 4.85 -26.76
N SER A 70 32.91 4.65 -27.67
CA SER A 70 32.98 3.49 -28.58
C SER A 70 34.16 2.59 -28.22
N GLY A 71 34.07 1.31 -28.58
CA GLY A 71 35.17 0.36 -28.40
C GLY A 71 35.22 -0.34 -27.04
N LEU A 72 34.22 -0.13 -26.15
CA LEU A 72 34.09 -0.81 -24.88
C LEU A 72 32.85 -1.70 -24.84
N ASN A 73 32.96 -2.87 -24.18
CA ASN A 73 31.81 -3.68 -23.80
C ASN A 73 31.42 -3.35 -22.36
N LEU A 74 30.58 -2.32 -22.19
CA LEU A 74 30.20 -1.82 -20.86
C LEU A 74 29.49 -2.86 -19.95
N LYS A 75 29.07 -4.03 -20.47
CA LYS A 75 28.55 -5.12 -19.61
C LYS A 75 29.56 -5.60 -18.55
N LYS A 76 30.84 -5.31 -18.77
CA LYS A 76 31.96 -5.66 -17.89
C LYS A 76 32.52 -4.48 -17.11
N PHE A 77 31.89 -3.31 -17.22
CA PHE A 77 32.37 -2.08 -16.64
C PHE A 77 31.33 -1.46 -15.72
N LYS A 78 31.81 -0.65 -14.80
CA LYS A 78 31.05 0.21 -13.91
C LYS A 78 31.52 1.65 -14.13
N TYR A 79 30.71 2.62 -13.74
CA TYR A 79 31.02 4.03 -13.94
C TYR A 79 30.49 4.89 -12.80
N TYR A 80 31.10 6.06 -12.62
CA TYR A 80 30.65 7.15 -11.77
C TYR A 80 31.17 8.48 -12.31
N TYR A 81 30.75 9.58 -11.69
CA TYR A 81 31.25 10.91 -12.04
C TYR A 81 32.07 11.51 -10.91
N ILE A 82 33.03 12.38 -11.25
CA ILE A 82 33.68 13.29 -10.32
C ILE A 82 33.35 14.71 -10.77
N CYS A 83 32.65 15.47 -9.92
CA CYS A 83 32.26 16.85 -10.16
C CYS A 83 32.93 17.74 -9.12
N ASP A 84 33.80 18.66 -9.56
CA ASP A 84 34.56 19.55 -8.66
C ASP A 84 35.23 18.79 -7.50
N ASP A 85 35.97 17.73 -7.81
CA ASP A 85 36.64 16.79 -6.90
C ASP A 85 35.71 15.97 -5.97
N VAL A 86 34.40 16.03 -6.17
CA VAL A 86 33.43 15.24 -5.41
C VAL A 86 32.95 14.05 -6.25
N ILE A 87 33.04 12.85 -5.69
CA ILE A 87 32.51 11.63 -6.32
C ILE A 87 30.98 11.66 -6.27
N CYS A 88 30.37 11.55 -7.45
CA CYS A 88 28.92 11.63 -7.66
C CYS A 88 28.40 10.42 -8.42
N MET A 89 27.25 9.94 -8.02
CA MET A 89 26.51 8.95 -8.78
C MET A 89 25.73 9.59 -9.93
N ASP A 90 25.50 8.83 -11.00
CA ASP A 90 24.52 9.20 -12.02
C ASP A 90 23.10 9.14 -11.40
N PRO A 91 22.35 10.25 -11.33
CA PRO A 91 20.97 10.23 -10.85
C PRO A 91 20.02 9.33 -11.66
N TYR A 92 20.39 8.99 -12.88
CA TYR A 92 19.65 8.12 -13.81
C TYR A 92 20.24 6.71 -13.90
N ALA A 93 21.12 6.32 -12.97
CA ALA A 93 21.69 4.98 -12.95
C ALA A 93 20.62 3.91 -12.76
N LYS A 94 20.58 2.92 -13.63
CA LYS A 94 19.56 1.86 -13.68
C LYS A 94 19.94 0.58 -12.93
N LYS A 95 21.20 0.40 -12.62
CA LYS A 95 21.73 -0.76 -11.88
C LYS A 95 22.92 -0.34 -11.05
N LYS A 96 22.89 -0.65 -9.78
CA LYS A 96 23.99 -0.39 -8.84
C LYS A 96 24.93 -1.56 -8.69
N CYS A 97 26.21 -1.25 -8.45
CA CYS A 97 27.22 -2.22 -8.07
C CYS A 97 27.34 -2.27 -6.55
N LEU A 98 26.66 -3.20 -5.89
CA LEU A 98 26.74 -3.26 -4.43
C LEU A 98 27.09 -4.65 -3.93
N LYS A 99 28.04 -4.68 -2.97
CA LYS A 99 28.29 -5.80 -2.08
C LYS A 99 27.82 -5.43 -0.66
N ARG A 100 26.56 -4.95 -0.52
CA ARG A 100 26.04 -4.47 0.75
C ARG A 100 25.15 -5.50 1.43
N THR A 101 25.03 -5.35 2.74
CA THR A 101 24.06 -6.05 3.58
C THR A 101 23.14 -4.98 4.18
N PHE A 102 21.84 -5.15 4.02
CA PHE A 102 20.84 -4.23 4.60
C PHE A 102 21.10 -3.99 6.08
N GLY A 103 21.05 -2.73 6.51
CA GLY A 103 21.22 -2.33 7.90
C GLY A 103 22.66 -2.34 8.42
N LYS A 104 23.66 -2.48 7.55
CA LYS A 104 25.05 -2.31 7.93
C LYS A 104 25.58 -0.96 7.44
N PRO A 105 26.01 -0.08 8.36
CA PRO A 105 26.59 1.21 7.99
C PRO A 105 27.87 0.99 7.17
N TYR A 106 28.13 1.92 6.27
CA TYR A 106 29.36 1.97 5.47
C TYR A 106 30.11 3.27 5.77
N SER A 107 31.43 3.26 5.57
CA SER A 107 32.24 4.43 5.78
C SER A 107 31.95 5.51 4.74
N TYR A 108 31.76 6.75 5.16
CA TYR A 108 31.68 7.93 4.30
C TYR A 108 33.00 8.70 4.19
N THR A 109 34.06 8.22 4.88
CA THR A 109 35.38 8.85 4.92
C THR A 109 36.43 8.03 4.20
N ASP A 110 36.15 6.77 3.90
CA ASP A 110 36.99 5.88 3.12
C ASP A 110 36.65 6.01 1.63
N GLU A 111 37.63 6.37 0.82
CA GLU A 111 37.46 6.64 -0.62
C GLU A 111 36.90 5.43 -1.37
N ASP A 112 37.36 4.21 -1.06
CA ASP A 112 36.88 2.99 -1.69
C ASP A 112 35.38 2.76 -1.40
N SER A 113 34.96 3.04 -0.18
CA SER A 113 33.53 2.97 0.21
C SER A 113 32.70 4.04 -0.47
N ILE A 114 33.22 5.26 -0.62
CA ILE A 114 32.55 6.36 -1.33
C ILE A 114 32.37 5.99 -2.80
N ILE A 115 33.43 5.50 -3.46
CA ILE A 115 33.39 5.04 -4.84
C ILE A 115 32.35 3.93 -4.99
N ALA A 116 32.43 2.86 -4.20
CA ALA A 116 31.50 1.73 -4.25
C ALA A 116 30.03 2.14 -4.08
N ASN A 117 29.78 3.22 -3.31
CA ASN A 117 28.43 3.76 -3.11
C ASN A 117 27.89 4.54 -4.29
N ASN A 118 28.77 5.09 -5.14
CA ASN A 118 28.40 5.94 -6.26
C ASN A 118 28.56 5.24 -7.63
N GLU A 119 29.15 4.04 -7.65
CA GLU A 119 29.30 3.26 -8.87
C GLU A 119 27.97 2.70 -9.38
N ALA A 120 27.79 2.77 -10.70
CA ALA A 120 26.66 2.18 -11.40
C ALA A 120 27.16 1.20 -12.48
N PHE A 121 26.40 0.15 -12.72
CA PHE A 121 26.57 -0.70 -13.87
C PHE A 121 25.75 -0.19 -15.05
N PHE A 122 26.23 -0.46 -16.24
CA PHE A 122 25.40 -0.39 -17.41
C PHE A 122 24.34 -1.52 -17.35
N SER A 123 23.07 -1.16 -17.46
CA SER A 123 21.97 -2.10 -17.60
C SER A 123 21.59 -2.23 -19.06
N THR A 124 21.60 -3.44 -19.59
CA THR A 124 20.94 -3.73 -20.86
C THR A 124 19.47 -4.04 -20.55
N ASP A 125 18.55 -3.36 -21.24
CA ASP A 125 17.11 -3.58 -21.09
C ASP A 125 16.65 -4.85 -21.86
N ASP A 126 17.43 -5.95 -21.74
CA ASP A 126 17.24 -7.20 -22.48
C ASP A 126 16.30 -8.21 -21.76
N TYR A 127 15.57 -7.76 -20.72
CA TYR A 127 14.67 -8.66 -19.98
C TYR A 127 13.42 -8.99 -20.82
N ASP A 128 13.18 -10.29 -21.00
CA ASP A 128 12.01 -10.78 -21.73
C ASP A 128 10.81 -10.98 -20.77
N PHE A 129 9.82 -10.12 -20.89
CA PHE A 129 8.54 -10.28 -20.21
C PHE A 129 7.65 -11.35 -20.85
N GLU A 130 8.08 -11.97 -21.96
CA GLU A 130 7.29 -12.97 -22.70
C GLU A 130 5.92 -12.38 -23.15
N ASN A 131 4.82 -13.04 -22.72
CA ASN A 131 3.46 -12.63 -23.00
C ASN A 131 2.79 -11.92 -21.81
N ASP A 132 3.56 -11.25 -20.96
CA ASP A 132 3.04 -10.55 -19.79
C ASP A 132 1.99 -9.51 -20.19
N LYS A 133 0.91 -9.46 -19.41
CA LYS A 133 -0.18 -8.48 -19.56
C LYS A 133 -0.58 -7.95 -18.20
N ARG A 134 -0.71 -6.62 -18.11
CA ARG A 134 -1.29 -5.97 -16.92
C ARG A 134 -2.69 -6.49 -16.65
N PRO A 135 -3.07 -6.76 -15.41
CA PRO A 135 -4.41 -7.26 -15.05
C PRO A 135 -5.53 -6.26 -15.35
N LEU A 136 -5.25 -4.95 -15.30
CA LEU A 136 -6.20 -3.85 -15.55
C LEU A 136 -7.50 -3.98 -14.75
N ILE A 137 -7.39 -4.17 -13.44
CA ILE A 137 -8.51 -4.41 -12.54
C ILE A 137 -9.30 -3.11 -12.33
N ASN A 138 -10.62 -3.19 -12.47
CA ASN A 138 -11.50 -2.09 -12.12
C ASN A 138 -11.30 -1.71 -10.65
N HIS A 139 -11.25 -0.41 -10.37
CA HIS A 139 -10.99 0.08 -9.02
C HIS A 139 -12.00 -0.46 -7.98
N SER A 140 -13.28 -0.55 -8.33
CA SER A 140 -14.33 -1.15 -7.49
C SER A 140 -14.06 -2.61 -7.11
N ASP A 141 -13.38 -3.38 -7.97
CA ASP A 141 -13.09 -4.80 -7.76
C ASP A 141 -11.75 -5.03 -7.03
N VAL A 142 -11.01 -3.95 -6.71
CA VAL A 142 -9.72 -4.06 -6.02
C VAL A 142 -9.91 -4.37 -4.54
N ILE A 143 -9.12 -5.32 -4.06
CA ILE A 143 -8.80 -5.54 -2.65
C ILE A 143 -7.29 -5.39 -2.53
N ALA A 144 -6.84 -4.29 -1.92
CA ALA A 144 -5.43 -3.93 -1.85
C ALA A 144 -4.76 -4.46 -0.58
N TYR A 145 -3.44 -4.65 -0.67
CA TYR A 145 -2.61 -5.12 0.45
C TYR A 145 -1.29 -4.36 0.47
N GLU A 146 -1.08 -3.53 1.49
CA GLU A 146 0.15 -2.78 1.70
C GLU A 146 1.20 -3.64 2.41
N LEU A 147 2.43 -3.68 1.89
CA LEU A 147 3.51 -4.46 2.49
C LEU A 147 4.90 -3.85 2.31
N HIS A 148 5.77 -4.14 3.28
CA HIS A 148 7.20 -3.89 3.21
C HIS A 148 7.93 -5.15 2.74
N VAL A 149 8.67 -5.08 1.62
CA VAL A 149 9.32 -6.25 0.99
C VAL A 149 10.11 -7.08 1.99
N ARG A 150 10.94 -6.42 2.81
CA ARG A 150 11.77 -7.12 3.78
C ARG A 150 10.96 -7.64 4.97
N GLY A 151 10.14 -6.80 5.60
CA GLY A 151 9.36 -7.18 6.79
C GLY A 151 8.39 -8.32 6.54
N PHE A 152 7.80 -8.37 5.36
CA PHE A 152 6.79 -9.36 5.00
C PHE A 152 7.27 -10.80 5.12
N THR A 153 8.51 -11.10 4.70
CA THR A 153 9.01 -12.50 4.68
C THR A 153 10.31 -12.73 5.45
N LYS A 154 10.91 -11.71 6.07
CA LYS A 154 12.23 -11.81 6.71
C LYS A 154 12.28 -12.78 7.87
N HIS A 155 11.23 -12.83 8.69
CA HIS A 155 11.17 -13.72 9.84
C HIS A 155 11.22 -15.19 9.42
N THR A 156 11.93 -16.02 10.18
CA THR A 156 12.17 -17.43 9.85
C THR A 156 10.90 -18.27 9.70
N SER A 157 9.82 -17.88 10.38
CA SER A 157 8.50 -18.53 10.30
C SER A 157 7.81 -18.35 8.95
N SER A 158 8.27 -17.45 8.07
CA SER A 158 7.72 -17.26 6.73
C SER A 158 7.85 -18.50 5.84
N LYS A 159 8.86 -19.35 6.12
CA LYS A 159 9.18 -20.62 5.43
C LYS A 159 9.45 -20.47 3.94
N VAL A 160 9.74 -19.25 3.46
CA VAL A 160 10.13 -19.00 2.08
C VAL A 160 11.65 -19.09 1.92
N LYS A 161 12.12 -19.32 0.69
CA LYS A 161 13.53 -19.33 0.34
C LYS A 161 14.09 -17.89 0.26
N GLY A 162 13.36 -17.01 -0.43
CA GLY A 162 13.70 -15.61 -0.62
C GLY A 162 13.28 -14.72 0.55
N LYS A 163 13.79 -14.99 1.78
CA LYS A 163 13.40 -14.23 2.98
C LYS A 163 13.81 -12.77 2.90
N GLY A 164 12.81 -11.87 2.97
CA GLY A 164 13.01 -10.43 2.93
C GLY A 164 13.41 -9.90 1.55
N CYS A 165 13.11 -10.64 0.49
CA CYS A 165 13.44 -10.33 -0.89
C CYS A 165 12.20 -10.41 -1.82
N PHE A 166 12.32 -9.92 -3.04
CA PHE A 166 11.27 -9.98 -4.07
C PHE A 166 10.83 -11.42 -4.35
N LEU A 167 11.77 -12.37 -4.38
CA LEU A 167 11.46 -13.80 -4.50
C LEU A 167 10.51 -14.28 -3.39
N GLY A 168 10.63 -13.76 -2.17
CA GLY A 168 9.74 -14.12 -1.07
C GLY A 168 8.29 -13.69 -1.31
N ILE A 169 8.06 -12.59 -2.03
CA ILE A 169 6.73 -12.15 -2.45
C ILE A 169 6.16 -13.12 -3.49
N ILE A 170 6.97 -13.53 -4.47
CA ILE A 170 6.57 -14.54 -5.47
C ILE A 170 6.11 -15.84 -4.77
N GLU A 171 6.86 -16.31 -3.79
CA GLU A 171 6.53 -17.52 -3.03
C GLU A 171 5.25 -17.38 -2.19
N LYS A 172 4.81 -16.15 -1.91
CA LYS A 172 3.58 -15.83 -1.17
C LYS A 172 2.35 -15.52 -2.05
N ILE A 173 2.46 -15.60 -3.38
CA ILE A 173 1.32 -15.42 -4.29
C ILE A 173 0.11 -16.29 -3.91
N PRO A 174 0.25 -17.60 -3.60
CA PRO A 174 -0.91 -18.41 -3.17
C PRO A 174 -1.64 -17.86 -1.95
N TYR A 175 -0.91 -17.26 -1.00
CA TYR A 175 -1.50 -16.63 0.18
C TYR A 175 -2.35 -15.40 -0.18
N PHE A 176 -1.87 -14.56 -1.09
CA PHE A 176 -2.65 -13.41 -1.57
C PHE A 176 -3.95 -13.85 -2.25
N LEU A 177 -3.89 -14.90 -3.07
CA LEU A 177 -5.07 -15.45 -3.75
C LEU A 177 -6.09 -16.03 -2.77
N GLU A 178 -5.65 -16.68 -1.69
CA GLU A 178 -6.53 -17.17 -0.62
C GLU A 178 -7.27 -16.03 0.12
N LEU A 179 -6.68 -14.84 0.16
CA LEU A 179 -7.28 -13.63 0.73
C LEU A 179 -8.06 -12.80 -0.30
N ASN A 180 -8.18 -13.27 -1.54
CA ASN A 180 -8.74 -12.49 -2.66
C ASN A 180 -8.05 -11.15 -2.92
N ILE A 181 -6.78 -11.00 -2.48
CA ILE A 181 -5.96 -9.83 -2.77
C ILE A 181 -5.62 -9.84 -4.26
N ASN A 182 -5.88 -8.72 -4.93
CA ASN A 182 -5.61 -8.53 -6.35
C ASN A 182 -4.84 -7.25 -6.67
N GLN A 183 -4.42 -6.50 -5.64
CA GLN A 183 -3.48 -5.39 -5.78
C GLN A 183 -2.53 -5.38 -4.58
N ILE A 184 -1.23 -5.27 -4.84
CA ILE A 184 -0.20 -5.10 -3.81
C ILE A 184 0.35 -3.68 -3.90
N GLU A 185 0.41 -3.01 -2.76
CA GLU A 185 1.11 -1.75 -2.61
C GLU A 185 2.44 -1.99 -1.90
N LEU A 186 3.54 -1.78 -2.62
CA LEU A 186 4.89 -1.94 -2.09
C LEU A 186 5.38 -0.65 -1.46
N MET A 187 5.73 -0.68 -0.18
CA MET A 187 6.55 0.36 0.45
C MET A 187 7.85 0.57 -0.34
N PRO A 188 8.59 1.70 -0.17
CA PRO A 188 9.71 2.05 -1.04
C PRO A 188 10.63 0.86 -1.34
N SER A 189 10.75 0.55 -2.62
CA SER A 189 11.51 -0.60 -3.13
C SER A 189 12.58 -0.20 -4.15
N TYR A 190 12.72 1.12 -4.42
CA TYR A 190 13.87 1.67 -5.12
C TYR A 190 15.09 1.69 -4.18
N ASP A 191 16.28 1.94 -4.69
CA ASP A 191 17.52 1.94 -3.91
C ASP A 191 17.68 3.22 -3.07
N PHE A 192 16.95 3.31 -1.97
CA PHE A 192 17.03 4.40 -1.01
C PHE A 192 18.27 4.28 -0.10
N TYR A 193 18.69 5.40 0.48
CA TYR A 193 19.81 5.41 1.45
C TYR A 193 19.32 4.93 2.82
N GLU A 194 19.97 3.88 3.35
CA GLU A 194 19.65 3.30 4.65
C GLU A 194 20.15 4.16 5.82
N PHE A 195 21.23 4.88 5.59
CA PHE A 195 21.85 5.79 6.55
C PHE A 195 22.04 7.15 5.91
N ASP A 196 21.88 8.21 6.68
CA ASP A 196 22.08 9.58 6.22
C ASP A 196 23.40 10.13 6.76
N LYS A 197 24.15 10.86 5.94
CA LYS A 197 25.37 11.55 6.37
C LYS A 197 25.12 12.59 7.48
N THR A 198 23.87 13.04 7.61
CA THR A 198 23.42 14.06 8.55
C THR A 198 22.64 13.47 9.74
N ASP A 199 22.29 12.19 9.71
CA ASP A 199 21.60 11.57 10.83
C ASP A 199 22.54 11.56 12.02
N VAL A 200 22.18 12.39 12.97
CA VAL A 200 22.89 12.60 14.21
C VAL A 200 23.18 11.25 14.84
N ILE A 201 24.46 11.03 15.12
CA ILE A 201 24.92 9.97 16.01
C ILE A 201 23.98 9.96 17.21
N SER A 202 23.26 8.84 17.44
CA SER A 202 22.50 8.65 18.67
C SER A 202 23.44 8.91 19.86
N GLU A 203 22.91 9.21 21.04
CA GLU A 203 23.75 9.44 22.25
C GLU A 203 24.75 8.30 22.49
N GLU A 204 24.52 7.12 21.86
CA GLU A 204 25.42 5.95 21.90
C GLU A 204 26.37 5.84 20.68
N GLY A 205 26.36 6.80 19.75
CA GLY A 205 27.26 6.80 18.59
C GLY A 205 26.89 5.88 17.42
N CYS A 206 25.65 5.35 17.39
CA CYS A 206 25.14 4.53 16.30
C CYS A 206 24.27 5.34 15.34
N GLU A 207 24.52 5.23 14.04
CA GLU A 207 23.66 5.79 13.00
C GLU A 207 22.29 5.10 13.00
N LYS A 208 21.18 5.88 12.94
CA LYS A 208 19.83 5.31 12.84
C LYS A 208 19.59 4.74 11.46
N LEU A 209 19.14 3.50 11.42
CA LEU A 209 18.73 2.83 10.18
C LEU A 209 17.41 3.41 9.65
N ASN A 210 17.37 3.78 8.39
CA ASN A 210 16.11 4.02 7.69
C ASN A 210 15.59 2.68 7.13
N TYR A 211 14.67 2.06 7.86
CA TYR A 211 14.09 0.77 7.47
C TYR A 211 12.97 0.91 6.45
N TRP A 212 12.11 1.91 6.57
CA TRP A 212 10.94 2.09 5.69
C TRP A 212 11.29 2.52 4.27
N GLY A 213 12.33 3.34 4.10
CA GLY A 213 12.78 3.79 2.78
C GLY A 213 12.22 5.10 2.28
N TYR A 214 11.47 5.88 3.08
CA TYR A 214 10.99 7.21 2.66
C TYR A 214 12.10 8.26 2.73
N LYS A 215 13.12 8.05 1.93
CA LYS A 215 14.28 8.93 1.76
C LYS A 215 14.72 8.99 0.30
N SER A 216 15.54 9.99 -0.01
CA SER A 216 16.21 10.10 -1.30
C SER A 216 17.11 8.89 -1.55
N GLY A 217 17.35 8.60 -2.82
CA GLY A 217 18.20 7.49 -3.21
C GLY A 217 18.40 7.46 -4.72
N ASN A 218 18.77 6.31 -5.24
CA ASN A 218 18.83 6.07 -6.64
C ASN A 218 17.46 5.57 -7.15
N TYR A 219 16.66 6.51 -7.60
CA TYR A 219 15.25 6.28 -7.94
C TYR A 219 15.02 5.32 -9.10
N PHE A 220 16.01 5.10 -9.99
CA PHE A 220 15.86 4.22 -11.16
C PHE A 220 16.29 2.77 -10.92
N CYS A 221 16.84 2.47 -9.73
CA CYS A 221 17.28 1.13 -9.37
C CYS A 221 16.33 0.49 -8.36
N PRO A 222 15.99 -0.80 -8.49
CA PRO A 222 15.41 -1.56 -7.39
C PRO A 222 16.42 -1.71 -6.24
N LYS A 223 15.92 -1.80 -5.02
CA LYS A 223 16.75 -2.02 -3.83
C LYS A 223 17.52 -3.33 -3.94
N TYR A 224 18.85 -3.25 -4.04
CA TYR A 224 19.71 -4.42 -4.24
C TYR A 224 19.57 -5.46 -3.12
N GLU A 225 19.48 -5.00 -1.88
CA GLU A 225 19.38 -5.84 -0.68
C GLU A 225 18.04 -6.59 -0.57
N TYR A 226 17.05 -6.22 -1.40
CA TYR A 226 15.79 -6.95 -1.53
C TYR A 226 15.84 -8.05 -2.61
N SER A 227 17.02 -8.35 -3.16
CA SER A 227 17.22 -9.44 -4.11
C SER A 227 17.88 -10.65 -3.46
N TYR A 228 17.28 -11.82 -3.68
CA TYR A 228 17.86 -13.12 -3.30
C TYR A 228 18.94 -13.56 -4.29
N SER A 229 18.72 -13.33 -5.57
CA SER A 229 19.60 -13.70 -6.68
C SER A 229 20.83 -12.81 -6.83
N LYS A 230 20.88 -11.67 -6.14
CA LYS A 230 21.85 -10.57 -6.30
C LYS A 230 21.76 -9.87 -7.67
N ASP A 231 20.66 -10.06 -8.37
CA ASP A 231 20.26 -9.29 -9.54
C ASP A 231 18.87 -8.69 -9.30
N ALA A 232 18.84 -7.55 -8.62
CA ALA A 232 17.60 -6.91 -8.20
C ALA A 232 16.74 -6.48 -9.39
N VAL A 233 17.34 -6.12 -10.52
CA VAL A 233 16.64 -5.71 -11.74
C VAL A 233 15.81 -6.87 -12.28
N SER A 234 16.44 -8.02 -12.52
CA SER A 234 15.74 -9.20 -13.03
C SER A 234 14.75 -9.77 -12.02
N GLU A 235 15.11 -9.83 -10.73
CA GLU A 235 14.23 -10.41 -9.70
C GLU A 235 12.99 -9.55 -9.45
N PHE A 236 13.08 -8.20 -9.54
CA PHE A 236 11.92 -7.33 -9.48
C PHE A 236 11.00 -7.55 -10.69
N LYS A 237 11.56 -7.61 -11.90
CA LYS A 237 10.79 -7.90 -13.13
C LYS A 237 10.13 -9.28 -13.08
N ASP A 238 10.81 -10.30 -12.54
CA ASP A 238 10.23 -11.64 -12.29
C ASP A 238 9.05 -11.57 -11.32
N MET A 239 9.15 -10.74 -10.26
CA MET A 239 8.07 -10.54 -9.31
C MET A 239 6.85 -9.91 -9.99
N VAL A 240 7.03 -8.84 -10.75
CA VAL A 240 5.94 -8.20 -11.50
C VAL A 240 5.27 -9.19 -12.45
N LYS A 241 6.05 -9.90 -13.27
CA LYS A 241 5.54 -10.92 -14.19
C LYS A 241 4.75 -12.02 -13.48
N ALA A 242 5.22 -12.49 -12.33
CA ALA A 242 4.55 -13.52 -11.54
C ALA A 242 3.23 -13.02 -10.93
N LEU A 243 3.19 -11.78 -10.43
CA LEU A 243 1.99 -11.13 -9.90
C LEU A 243 0.94 -10.92 -11.00
N HIS A 244 1.33 -10.34 -12.14
CA HIS A 244 0.43 -10.18 -13.29
C HIS A 244 -0.18 -11.51 -13.75
N LYS A 245 0.64 -12.56 -13.85
CA LYS A 245 0.17 -13.91 -14.20
C LYS A 245 -0.86 -14.45 -13.20
N ALA A 246 -0.77 -14.03 -11.95
CA ALA A 246 -1.73 -14.38 -10.90
C ALA A 246 -2.97 -13.46 -10.87
N GLY A 247 -3.04 -12.45 -11.73
CA GLY A 247 -4.11 -11.44 -11.73
C GLY A 247 -3.99 -10.43 -10.59
N ILE A 248 -2.77 -10.11 -10.18
CA ILE A 248 -2.47 -9.16 -9.09
C ILE A 248 -1.72 -7.96 -9.66
N GLU A 249 -2.26 -6.76 -9.46
CA GLU A 249 -1.60 -5.50 -9.79
C GLU A 249 -0.55 -5.11 -8.76
N ILE A 250 0.41 -4.28 -9.17
CA ILE A 250 1.46 -3.77 -8.30
C ILE A 250 1.51 -2.24 -8.33
N ILE A 251 1.34 -1.62 -7.18
CA ILE A 251 1.51 -0.19 -6.93
C ILE A 251 2.81 0.01 -6.18
N MET A 252 3.63 0.96 -6.59
CA MET A 252 4.90 1.24 -5.95
C MET A 252 4.86 2.58 -5.23
N GLN A 253 5.19 2.58 -3.94
CA GLN A 253 5.36 3.82 -3.19
C GLN A 253 6.70 4.47 -3.56
N MET A 254 6.63 5.73 -3.98
CA MET A 254 7.77 6.53 -4.39
C MET A 254 7.83 7.81 -3.57
N TYR A 255 8.86 7.94 -2.74
CA TYR A 255 9.09 9.16 -1.98
C TYR A 255 10.10 10.07 -2.69
N PHE A 256 9.72 11.34 -2.89
CA PHE A 256 10.62 12.35 -3.45
C PHE A 256 10.80 13.50 -2.48
N SER A 257 12.07 13.83 -2.19
CA SER A 257 12.42 14.97 -1.35
C SER A 257 12.13 16.32 -2.01
N SER A 258 12.10 17.39 -1.22
CA SER A 258 11.74 18.74 -1.68
C SER A 258 12.69 19.35 -2.73
N ASP A 259 13.90 18.82 -2.84
CA ASP A 259 14.95 19.23 -3.78
C ASP A 259 14.96 18.40 -5.07
N THR A 260 14.13 17.35 -5.15
CA THR A 260 14.02 16.52 -6.36
C THR A 260 13.39 17.31 -7.51
N LYS A 261 14.07 17.33 -8.65
CA LYS A 261 13.57 18.01 -9.85
C LYS A 261 12.30 17.32 -10.38
N HIS A 262 11.29 18.10 -10.75
CA HIS A 262 10.04 17.56 -11.31
C HIS A 262 10.26 16.72 -12.57
N THR A 263 11.23 17.09 -13.42
CA THR A 263 11.60 16.32 -14.61
C THR A 263 12.13 14.94 -14.25
N LEU A 264 12.95 14.84 -13.20
CA LEU A 264 13.45 13.55 -12.73
C LEU A 264 12.31 12.67 -12.18
N ILE A 265 11.34 13.28 -11.47
CA ILE A 265 10.14 12.57 -10.98
C ILE A 265 9.38 11.94 -12.16
N ILE A 266 9.07 12.75 -13.20
CA ILE A 266 8.34 12.25 -14.38
C ILE A 266 9.12 11.15 -15.09
N ASP A 267 10.42 11.38 -15.36
CA ASP A 267 11.27 10.39 -16.05
C ASP A 267 11.37 9.08 -15.23
N CYS A 268 11.46 9.19 -13.91
CA CYS A 268 11.50 8.04 -13.02
C CYS A 268 10.19 7.22 -13.08
N LEU A 269 9.04 7.88 -12.93
CA LEU A 269 7.73 7.21 -12.97
C LEU A 269 7.49 6.56 -14.35
N ARG A 270 7.80 7.26 -15.45
CA ARG A 270 7.75 6.70 -16.82
C ARG A 270 8.61 5.44 -16.93
N TYR A 271 9.85 5.49 -16.39
CA TYR A 271 10.78 4.37 -16.45
C TYR A 271 10.24 3.14 -15.70
N TRP A 272 9.75 3.29 -14.46
CA TRP A 272 9.15 2.19 -13.73
C TRP A 272 7.88 1.65 -14.39
N TYR A 273 7.06 2.53 -14.96
CA TYR A 273 5.86 2.14 -15.67
C TYR A 273 6.17 1.35 -16.96
N THR A 274 7.14 1.78 -17.76
CA THR A 274 7.48 1.14 -19.04
C THR A 274 8.40 -0.07 -18.88
N GLU A 275 9.50 0.08 -18.13
CA GLU A 275 10.55 -0.93 -18.02
C GLU A 275 10.27 -2.02 -16.99
N TYR A 276 9.67 -1.67 -15.87
CA TYR A 276 9.30 -2.63 -14.82
C TYR A 276 7.84 -3.06 -14.88
N ARG A 277 7.04 -2.40 -15.70
CA ARG A 277 5.62 -2.66 -15.92
C ARG A 277 4.77 -2.61 -14.64
N VAL A 278 5.16 -1.80 -13.65
CA VAL A 278 4.28 -1.55 -12.49
C VAL A 278 2.97 -0.90 -12.93
N ASP A 279 1.86 -1.17 -12.24
CA ASP A 279 0.52 -0.73 -12.65
C ASP A 279 0.18 0.68 -12.18
N GLY A 280 0.95 1.19 -11.21
CA GLY A 280 0.76 2.53 -10.69
C GLY A 280 1.72 2.90 -9.59
N PHE A 281 1.47 4.08 -9.03
CA PHE A 281 2.33 4.69 -8.04
C PHE A 281 1.53 5.33 -6.90
N HIS A 282 2.03 5.21 -5.69
CA HIS A 282 1.68 6.08 -4.59
C HIS A 282 2.83 7.09 -4.43
N VAL A 283 2.61 8.31 -4.88
CA VAL A 283 3.67 9.33 -4.94
C VAL A 283 3.61 10.20 -3.68
N ILE A 284 4.68 10.14 -2.90
CA ILE A 284 4.78 10.76 -1.57
C ILE A 284 5.90 11.78 -1.57
N GLY A 285 5.66 12.95 -0.98
CA GLY A 285 6.67 13.99 -0.84
C GLY A 285 6.08 15.40 -0.76
N PRO A 286 6.89 16.39 -0.35
CA PRO A 286 6.37 17.74 -0.10
C PRO A 286 6.10 18.58 -1.35
N LYS A 287 6.61 18.19 -2.52
CA LYS A 287 6.49 18.95 -3.78
C LYS A 287 6.25 18.02 -4.98
N ILE A 288 5.15 17.29 -4.95
CA ILE A 288 4.80 16.38 -6.04
C ILE A 288 4.10 17.15 -7.17
N PRO A 289 4.58 17.06 -8.41
CA PRO A 289 3.95 17.70 -9.55
C PRO A 289 2.75 16.89 -10.07
N SER A 290 1.72 16.74 -9.26
CA SER A 290 0.56 15.87 -9.53
C SER A 290 -0.10 16.18 -10.87
N GLU A 291 -0.26 17.46 -11.21
CA GLU A 291 -0.83 17.90 -12.48
C GLU A 291 0.02 17.45 -13.68
N LEU A 292 1.36 17.55 -13.60
CA LEU A 292 2.24 17.08 -14.66
C LEU A 292 2.18 15.57 -14.82
N ILE A 293 2.07 14.82 -13.72
CA ILE A 293 1.95 13.36 -13.75
C ILE A 293 0.64 12.94 -14.40
N MET A 294 -0.48 13.59 -14.02
CA MET A 294 -1.81 13.28 -14.54
C MET A 294 -1.96 13.60 -16.05
N ASN A 295 -1.20 14.58 -16.55
CA ASN A 295 -1.22 14.99 -17.95
C ASN A 295 -0.15 14.30 -18.81
N ASP A 296 0.62 13.40 -18.25
CA ASP A 296 1.68 12.73 -18.95
C ASP A 296 1.14 11.62 -19.86
N ASP A 297 1.47 11.67 -21.16
CA ASP A 297 0.95 10.73 -22.17
C ASP A 297 1.31 9.26 -21.90
N VAL A 298 2.36 8.98 -21.11
CA VAL A 298 2.75 7.63 -20.71
C VAL A 298 2.05 7.22 -19.42
N LEU A 299 1.94 8.14 -18.45
CA LEU A 299 1.43 7.85 -17.11
C LEU A 299 -0.09 7.96 -16.99
N ILE A 300 -0.79 8.49 -18.00
CA ILE A 300 -2.24 8.68 -18.00
C ILE A 300 -3.02 7.39 -17.77
N GLU A 301 -2.45 6.23 -18.10
CA GLU A 301 -3.04 4.92 -17.86
C GLU A 301 -2.59 4.27 -16.53
N ALA A 302 -1.61 4.86 -15.84
CA ALA A 302 -1.14 4.38 -14.55
C ALA A 302 -2.12 4.75 -13.43
N LYS A 303 -2.32 3.88 -12.44
CA LYS A 303 -3.03 4.22 -11.21
C LYS A 303 -2.16 5.16 -10.37
N LEU A 304 -2.72 6.29 -9.97
CA LEU A 304 -2.00 7.31 -9.20
C LEU A 304 -2.67 7.50 -7.84
N LEU A 305 -2.01 7.05 -6.78
CA LEU A 305 -2.43 7.28 -5.40
C LEU A 305 -1.81 8.57 -4.89
N ILE A 306 -2.64 9.41 -4.29
CA ILE A 306 -2.27 10.72 -3.73
C ILE A 306 -2.84 10.84 -2.33
N ASN A 307 -2.05 11.33 -1.37
CA ASN A 307 -2.54 11.60 -0.02
C ASN A 307 -3.30 12.93 0.02
N ASN A 308 -4.49 12.92 0.62
CA ASN A 308 -5.27 14.12 0.94
C ASN A 308 -5.46 15.07 -0.27
N ILE A 309 -6.23 14.63 -1.24
CA ILE A 309 -6.61 15.46 -2.39
C ILE A 309 -7.38 16.69 -1.88
N ASN A 310 -6.85 17.89 -2.10
CA ASN A 310 -7.45 19.13 -1.68
C ASN A 310 -8.63 19.52 -2.59
N LYS A 311 -9.52 20.37 -2.08
CA LYS A 311 -10.70 20.84 -2.83
C LYS A 311 -10.34 21.59 -4.13
N ASP A 312 -9.22 22.28 -4.15
CA ASP A 312 -8.71 22.98 -5.35
C ASP A 312 -8.19 21.97 -6.38
N ASP A 313 -7.70 20.81 -5.93
CA ASP A 313 -7.29 19.71 -6.81
C ASP A 313 -8.50 19.04 -7.47
N TYR A 314 -9.70 19.09 -6.86
CA TYR A 314 -10.94 18.55 -7.45
C TYR A 314 -11.34 19.23 -8.75
N ASP A 315 -11.17 20.56 -8.84
CA ASP A 315 -11.47 21.31 -10.05
C ASP A 315 -10.54 20.90 -11.19
N ILE A 316 -9.28 20.61 -10.87
CA ILE A 316 -8.27 20.08 -11.81
C ILE A 316 -8.62 18.63 -12.20
N LEU A 317 -8.91 17.77 -11.23
CA LEU A 317 -9.26 16.37 -11.45
C LEU A 317 -10.52 16.22 -12.32
N SER A 318 -11.54 17.08 -12.11
CA SER A 318 -12.76 17.06 -12.89
C SER A 318 -12.53 17.42 -14.36
N LEU A 319 -11.53 18.26 -14.66
CA LEU A 319 -11.11 18.59 -16.03
C LEU A 319 -10.50 17.39 -16.75
N TYR A 320 -9.77 16.53 -16.03
CA TYR A 320 -9.07 15.36 -16.61
C TYR A 320 -9.91 14.09 -16.59
N LYS A 321 -11.08 14.05 -15.90
CA LYS A 321 -11.98 12.89 -15.78
C LYS A 321 -11.25 11.57 -15.51
N SER A 322 -10.21 11.62 -14.68
CA SER A 322 -9.32 10.49 -14.49
C SER A 322 -9.86 9.54 -13.42
N SER A 323 -10.45 8.43 -13.86
CA SER A 323 -10.78 7.30 -12.98
C SER A 323 -9.55 6.59 -12.41
N LYS A 324 -8.34 7.04 -12.77
CA LYS A 324 -7.05 6.47 -12.34
C LYS A 324 -6.47 7.19 -11.12
N VAL A 325 -7.00 8.35 -10.75
CA VAL A 325 -6.57 9.07 -9.56
C VAL A 325 -7.33 8.56 -8.35
N ILE A 326 -6.58 8.26 -7.29
CA ILE A 326 -7.07 7.57 -6.10
C ILE A 326 -6.64 8.36 -4.88
N ASP A 327 -7.60 8.78 -4.06
CA ASP A 327 -7.36 9.43 -2.77
C ASP A 327 -7.08 8.40 -1.68
N VAL A 328 -5.95 8.53 -0.99
CA VAL A 328 -5.63 7.74 0.20
C VAL A 328 -6.37 8.35 1.39
N ASN A 329 -7.47 7.73 1.77
CA ASN A 329 -8.54 8.34 2.57
C ASN A 329 -8.25 8.30 4.08
N ASP A 330 -7.46 9.25 4.58
CA ASP A 330 -7.19 9.42 6.02
C ASP A 330 -8.48 9.72 6.82
N GLY A 331 -9.44 10.40 6.20
CA GLY A 331 -10.74 10.71 6.82
C GLY A 331 -11.55 9.46 7.12
N PHE A 332 -11.50 8.45 6.25
CA PHE A 332 -12.11 7.15 6.51
C PHE A 332 -11.48 6.48 7.74
N MET A 333 -10.15 6.43 7.82
CA MET A 333 -9.42 5.85 8.95
C MET A 333 -9.85 6.49 10.27
N VAL A 334 -9.85 7.82 10.35
CA VAL A 334 -10.24 8.55 11.57
C VAL A 334 -11.70 8.26 11.94
N ALA A 335 -12.62 8.34 10.97
CA ALA A 335 -14.05 8.12 11.21
C ALA A 335 -14.32 6.69 11.72
N MET A 336 -13.71 5.67 11.08
CA MET A 336 -13.91 4.27 11.45
C MET A 336 -13.30 3.93 12.80
N ARG A 337 -12.10 4.43 13.11
CA ARG A 337 -11.46 4.20 14.42
C ARG A 337 -12.26 4.84 15.57
N ARG A 338 -12.74 6.08 15.40
CA ARG A 338 -13.57 6.76 16.39
C ARG A 338 -14.91 6.05 16.61
N PHE A 339 -15.55 5.60 15.55
CA PHE A 339 -16.80 4.82 15.64
C PHE A 339 -16.56 3.45 16.29
N LEU A 340 -15.49 2.73 15.90
CA LEU A 340 -15.10 1.46 16.52
C LEU A 340 -14.85 1.57 18.03
N LYS A 341 -14.18 2.65 18.45
CA LYS A 341 -13.94 2.97 19.85
C LYS A 341 -15.24 3.30 20.58
N GLY A 342 -16.24 3.84 19.88
CA GLY A 342 -17.53 4.29 20.42
C GLY A 342 -17.47 5.72 20.95
N ASP A 343 -16.70 6.59 20.29
CA ASP A 343 -16.63 8.00 20.62
C ASP A 343 -17.95 8.69 20.29
N SER A 344 -18.40 9.55 21.20
CA SER A 344 -19.58 10.39 20.98
C SER A 344 -19.38 11.26 19.73
N GLY A 345 -20.45 11.43 18.93
CA GLY A 345 -20.43 12.23 17.70
C GLY A 345 -19.72 11.58 16.51
N SER A 346 -19.33 10.30 16.59
CA SER A 346 -18.65 9.61 15.48
C SER A 346 -19.60 9.11 14.39
N LEU A 347 -20.91 8.97 14.67
CA LEU A 347 -21.88 8.33 13.79
C LEU A 347 -22.04 9.05 12.44
N ASN A 348 -22.12 10.38 12.44
CA ASN A 348 -22.24 11.16 11.20
C ASN A 348 -21.05 10.95 10.26
N SER A 349 -19.84 11.01 10.80
CA SER A 349 -18.62 10.77 10.02
C SER A 349 -18.57 9.32 9.52
N PHE A 350 -18.97 8.36 10.35
CA PHE A 350 -19.06 6.95 9.93
C PHE A 350 -20.01 6.81 8.73
N VAL A 351 -21.23 7.34 8.81
CA VAL A 351 -22.23 7.24 7.72
C VAL A 351 -21.72 7.89 6.44
N TYR A 352 -21.08 9.06 6.56
CA TYR A 352 -20.51 9.76 5.41
C TYR A 352 -19.41 8.91 4.73
N TYR A 353 -18.39 8.50 5.47
CA TYR A 353 -17.26 7.78 4.90
C TYR A 353 -17.58 6.33 4.52
N ASN A 354 -18.55 5.69 5.15
CA ASN A 354 -19.02 4.36 4.77
C ASN A 354 -19.61 4.33 3.35
N ARG A 355 -20.27 5.43 2.94
CA ARG A 355 -20.91 5.58 1.63
C ARG A 355 -20.02 6.24 0.59
N LEU A 356 -19.00 6.99 0.99
CA LEU A 356 -18.21 7.82 0.11
C LEU A 356 -17.62 7.03 -1.07
N ASN A 357 -17.98 7.45 -2.27
CA ASN A 357 -17.46 6.92 -3.54
C ASN A 357 -17.61 8.01 -4.61
N SER A 358 -16.69 8.99 -4.60
CA SER A 358 -16.76 10.18 -5.46
C SER A 358 -16.82 9.80 -6.95
N PRO A 359 -17.59 10.54 -7.76
CA PRO A 359 -17.58 10.36 -9.22
C PRO A 359 -16.29 10.90 -9.87
N ASP A 360 -15.58 11.82 -9.23
CA ASP A 360 -14.46 12.57 -9.81
C ASP A 360 -13.11 11.89 -9.56
N TYR A 361 -12.98 11.13 -8.48
CA TYR A 361 -11.79 10.36 -8.10
C TYR A 361 -12.21 9.10 -7.35
N ARG A 362 -11.28 8.16 -7.20
CA ARG A 362 -11.51 6.94 -6.41
C ARG A 362 -10.91 7.09 -5.02
N THR A 363 -11.38 6.27 -4.08
CA THR A 363 -10.83 6.24 -2.71
C THR A 363 -10.25 4.88 -2.41
N ILE A 364 -9.09 4.86 -1.75
CA ILE A 364 -8.57 3.69 -1.08
C ILE A 364 -8.74 3.88 0.43
N ASN A 365 -9.51 2.99 1.04
CA ASN A 365 -9.89 3.03 2.44
C ASN A 365 -9.05 2.07 3.26
N TYR A 366 -8.63 2.47 4.44
CA TYR A 366 -7.85 1.65 5.37
C TYR A 366 -8.22 1.95 6.83
N ILE A 367 -8.00 0.99 7.70
CA ILE A 367 -8.07 1.19 9.16
C ILE A 367 -6.67 1.46 9.71
N THR A 368 -5.68 0.78 9.14
CA THR A 368 -4.27 0.80 9.53
C THR A 368 -3.40 0.77 8.28
N LYS A 369 -2.23 1.39 8.36
CA LYS A 369 -1.19 1.41 7.33
C LYS A 369 0.19 1.31 7.98
N TYR A 370 1.26 1.39 7.19
CA TYR A 370 2.64 1.34 7.69
C TYR A 370 2.92 2.34 8.82
N GLU A 371 2.29 3.51 8.76
CA GLU A 371 2.37 4.57 9.77
C GLU A 371 1.20 4.43 10.75
N GLY A 372 1.50 4.33 12.04
CA GLY A 372 0.51 4.13 13.09
C GLY A 372 0.51 2.71 13.67
N PHE A 373 -0.49 2.41 14.48
CA PHE A 373 -0.68 1.08 15.07
C PHE A 373 -1.12 0.06 14.03
N THR A 374 -0.67 -1.20 14.19
CA THR A 374 -1.31 -2.36 13.55
C THR A 374 -2.73 -2.52 14.08
N LEU A 375 -3.58 -3.29 13.40
CA LEU A 375 -4.96 -3.52 13.84
C LEU A 375 -5.04 -4.17 15.23
N ASN A 376 -4.12 -5.06 15.55
CA ASN A 376 -4.04 -5.66 16.89
C ASN A 376 -3.57 -4.65 17.95
N ASP A 377 -2.61 -3.77 17.61
CA ASP A 377 -2.12 -2.75 18.53
C ASP A 377 -3.16 -1.65 18.75
N LEU A 378 -3.96 -1.31 17.73
CA LEU A 378 -5.08 -0.36 17.81
C LEU A 378 -6.10 -0.72 18.91
N VAL A 379 -6.30 -2.02 19.17
CA VAL A 379 -7.21 -2.52 20.21
C VAL A 379 -6.50 -2.98 21.48
N SER A 380 -5.18 -2.79 21.55
CA SER A 380 -4.34 -3.28 22.65
C SER A 380 -3.57 -2.19 23.38
N TYR A 381 -3.37 -1.04 22.75
CA TYR A 381 -2.61 0.08 23.30
C TYR A 381 -3.41 1.38 23.25
N GLU A 382 -3.38 2.13 24.34
CA GLU A 382 -3.95 3.48 24.40
C GLU A 382 -2.92 4.53 24.00
N ARG A 383 -1.63 4.26 24.29
CA ARG A 383 -0.51 5.16 24.02
C ARG A 383 0.54 4.48 23.16
N LYS A 384 1.31 5.28 22.41
CA LYS A 384 2.46 4.79 21.67
C LYS A 384 3.60 4.35 22.60
N HIS A 385 4.34 3.35 22.15
CA HIS A 385 5.52 2.77 22.81
C HIS A 385 6.68 2.71 21.82
N ASN A 386 7.25 3.89 21.50
CA ASN A 386 8.32 4.07 20.51
C ASN A 386 9.71 4.16 21.16
N GLU A 387 9.85 3.76 22.43
CA GLU A 387 11.10 3.88 23.19
C GLU A 387 12.27 3.21 22.45
N ASP A 388 12.02 2.06 21.82
CA ASP A 388 13.02 1.31 21.04
C ASP A 388 13.56 2.08 19.82
N ASN A 389 12.89 3.18 19.39
CA ASN A 389 13.38 4.04 18.31
C ASN A 389 14.48 5.00 18.77
N GLY A 390 14.75 5.10 20.08
CA GLY A 390 15.80 5.97 20.64
C GLY A 390 15.50 7.47 20.54
N GLU A 391 14.22 7.86 20.50
CA GLU A 391 13.74 9.27 20.45
C GLU A 391 12.96 9.66 21.70
N ASN A 392 13.15 8.93 22.80
CA ASN A 392 12.42 9.16 24.06
C ASN A 392 10.89 9.17 23.89
N ASN A 393 10.38 8.36 22.94
CA ASN A 393 8.94 8.28 22.62
C ASN A 393 8.32 9.61 22.10
N ASN A 394 9.13 10.51 21.54
CA ASN A 394 8.66 11.79 20.99
C ASN A 394 8.23 11.70 19.52
N ASP A 395 8.65 10.63 18.83
CA ASP A 395 8.33 10.35 17.44
C ASP A 395 6.95 9.68 17.28
N GLY A 396 6.40 9.69 16.05
CA GLY A 396 5.10 9.13 15.75
C GLY A 396 3.93 9.97 16.27
N ASN A 397 2.72 9.60 15.87
CA ASN A 397 1.51 10.35 16.19
C ASN A 397 0.99 10.01 17.61
N ASP A 398 0.57 11.02 18.37
CA ASP A 398 -0.07 10.85 19.68
C ASP A 398 -1.57 10.51 19.54
N GLU A 399 -2.23 11.00 18.47
CA GLU A 399 -3.66 10.78 18.21
C GLU A 399 -3.89 9.51 17.38
N ASN A 400 -3.89 8.36 18.04
CA ASN A 400 -4.09 7.07 17.37
C ASN A 400 -5.56 6.65 17.25
N PHE A 401 -6.48 7.32 17.97
CA PHE A 401 -7.89 6.91 18.09
C PHE A 401 -8.05 5.45 18.50
N SER A 402 -7.13 4.95 19.31
CA SER A 402 -7.04 3.57 19.78
C SER A 402 -7.79 3.35 21.09
N TRP A 403 -8.00 2.08 21.44
CA TRP A 403 -8.56 1.67 22.71
C TRP A 403 -7.97 0.35 23.17
N ASN A 404 -7.29 0.34 24.32
CA ASN A 404 -6.64 -0.86 24.86
C ASN A 404 -7.61 -1.95 25.38
N CYS A 405 -8.93 -1.75 25.25
CA CYS A 405 -9.96 -2.66 25.78
C CYS A 405 -9.86 -2.91 27.30
N GLY A 406 -9.29 -1.95 28.05
CA GLY A 406 -9.19 -1.97 29.51
C GLY A 406 -7.89 -2.52 30.09
N ILE A 407 -6.93 -2.94 29.27
CA ILE A 407 -5.58 -3.35 29.70
C ILE A 407 -4.57 -2.93 28.64
N GLU A 408 -3.55 -2.16 29.05
CA GLU A 408 -2.46 -1.74 28.16
C GLU A 408 -1.56 -2.92 27.77
N GLY A 409 -1.31 -3.08 26.45
CA GLY A 409 -0.44 -4.10 25.92
C GLY A 409 -0.99 -5.53 26.00
N LYS A 410 -0.10 -6.51 25.99
CA LYS A 410 -0.44 -7.93 25.96
C LYS A 410 -1.25 -8.36 27.19
N SER A 411 -2.33 -9.11 27.00
CA SER A 411 -3.16 -9.65 28.08
C SER A 411 -3.47 -11.13 27.86
N ALA A 412 -3.45 -11.91 28.94
CA ALA A 412 -3.92 -13.30 28.97
C ALA A 412 -5.34 -13.43 29.52
N LYS A 413 -5.97 -12.33 29.97
CA LYS A 413 -7.33 -12.34 30.52
C LYS A 413 -8.35 -12.64 29.42
N ASN A 414 -9.06 -13.77 29.54
CA ASN A 414 -9.96 -14.26 28.49
C ASN A 414 -11.02 -13.24 28.04
N SER A 415 -11.59 -12.47 28.99
CA SER A 415 -12.58 -11.43 28.66
C SER A 415 -11.97 -10.30 27.77
N ILE A 416 -10.72 -9.93 28.02
CA ILE A 416 -10.01 -8.92 27.23
C ILE A 416 -9.65 -9.47 25.84
N VAL A 417 -9.13 -10.70 25.78
CA VAL A 417 -8.81 -11.36 24.50
C VAL A 417 -10.07 -11.49 23.63
N LYS A 418 -11.19 -11.95 24.19
CA LYS A 418 -12.47 -12.04 23.46
C LYS A 418 -12.95 -10.68 22.95
N LEU A 419 -12.85 -9.61 23.78
CA LEU A 419 -13.24 -8.27 23.39
C LEU A 419 -12.35 -7.73 22.27
N ARG A 420 -11.03 -7.87 22.37
CA ARG A 420 -10.08 -7.46 21.31
C ARG A 420 -10.33 -8.21 19.99
N THR A 421 -10.53 -9.53 20.07
CA THR A 421 -10.88 -10.35 18.89
C THR A 421 -12.16 -9.84 18.22
N ARG A 422 -13.20 -9.51 19.00
CA ARG A 422 -14.44 -8.93 18.49
C ARG A 422 -14.21 -7.56 17.84
N GLN A 423 -13.42 -6.67 18.46
CA GLN A 423 -13.12 -5.35 17.94
C GLN A 423 -12.28 -5.42 16.65
N ILE A 424 -11.35 -6.37 16.51
CA ILE A 424 -10.63 -6.63 15.26
C ILE A 424 -11.60 -7.07 14.16
N LYS A 425 -12.50 -8.00 14.45
CA LYS A 425 -13.54 -8.40 13.48
C LYS A 425 -14.45 -7.24 13.10
N ASN A 426 -14.85 -6.39 14.06
CA ASN A 426 -15.63 -5.18 13.78
C ASN A 426 -14.87 -4.23 12.86
N ALA A 427 -13.59 -3.97 13.11
CA ALA A 427 -12.75 -3.12 12.26
C ALA A 427 -12.65 -3.66 10.83
N LEU A 428 -12.47 -4.96 10.67
CA LEU A 428 -12.48 -5.61 9.35
C LEU A 428 -13.85 -5.46 8.67
N CYS A 429 -14.97 -5.57 9.40
CA CYS A 429 -16.30 -5.29 8.87
C CYS A 429 -16.45 -3.83 8.44
N LEU A 430 -15.98 -2.86 9.24
CA LEU A 430 -16.00 -1.44 8.88
C LEU A 430 -15.23 -1.18 7.57
N LEU A 431 -14.14 -1.89 7.33
CA LEU A 431 -13.35 -1.78 6.12
C LEU A 431 -14.02 -2.44 4.90
N PHE A 432 -14.39 -3.71 5.02
CA PHE A 432 -14.82 -4.52 3.88
C PHE A 432 -16.30 -4.36 3.49
N LEU A 433 -17.14 -3.82 4.39
CA LEU A 433 -18.56 -3.58 4.11
C LEU A 433 -18.86 -2.14 3.71
N ALA A 434 -17.86 -1.25 3.67
CA ALA A 434 -17.97 0.11 3.17
C ALA A 434 -17.81 0.18 1.64
N GLN A 435 -18.30 1.26 1.02
CA GLN A 435 -17.97 1.59 -0.37
C GLN A 435 -16.47 1.98 -0.51
N GLY A 436 -15.99 2.17 -1.74
CA GLY A 436 -14.58 2.45 -2.02
C GLY A 436 -13.70 1.19 -1.98
N THR A 437 -12.40 1.34 -2.16
CA THR A 437 -11.44 0.23 -2.22
C THR A 437 -10.85 -0.06 -0.86
N PRO A 438 -10.98 -1.26 -0.30
CA PRO A 438 -10.35 -1.64 0.95
C PRO A 438 -8.86 -1.96 0.77
N MET A 439 -8.02 -1.49 1.68
CA MET A 439 -6.61 -1.84 1.79
C MET A 439 -6.31 -2.41 3.18
N LEU A 440 -5.71 -3.59 3.22
CA LEU A 440 -5.14 -4.19 4.44
C LEU A 440 -3.67 -3.85 4.56
N PHE A 441 -3.22 -3.58 5.78
CA PHE A 441 -1.80 -3.56 6.10
C PHE A 441 -1.29 -4.96 6.46
N MET A 442 -0.09 -5.32 6.01
CA MET A 442 0.48 -6.65 6.20
C MET A 442 0.40 -7.17 7.63
N GLY A 443 -0.27 -8.30 7.79
CA GLY A 443 -0.38 -9.00 9.07
C GLY A 443 -1.60 -8.64 9.92
N ASP A 444 -2.38 -7.64 9.55
CA ASP A 444 -3.61 -7.27 10.27
C ASP A 444 -4.64 -8.40 10.25
N GLU A 445 -4.66 -9.18 9.18
CA GLU A 445 -5.53 -10.34 8.99
C GLU A 445 -5.22 -11.54 9.90
N PHE A 446 -4.11 -11.47 10.66
CA PHE A 446 -3.75 -12.49 11.65
C PHE A 446 -3.14 -11.93 12.95
N MET A 447 -3.51 -10.68 13.29
CA MET A 447 -3.18 -10.05 14.57
C MET A 447 -1.67 -9.78 14.75
N ASN A 448 -0.98 -9.31 13.72
CA ASN A 448 0.38 -8.84 13.85
C ASN A 448 0.48 -7.70 14.89
N THR A 449 1.59 -7.63 15.62
CA THR A 449 1.84 -6.58 16.63
C THR A 449 3.24 -6.01 16.45
N GLN A 450 3.33 -4.69 16.50
CA GLN A 450 4.56 -3.92 16.61
C GLN A 450 4.84 -3.51 18.07
N LYS A 451 4.16 -4.20 19.03
CA LYS A 451 4.29 -4.01 20.48
C LYS A 451 3.96 -2.60 20.95
N GLY A 452 3.05 -1.93 20.24
CA GLY A 452 2.66 -0.54 20.52
C GLY A 452 3.60 0.52 19.93
N ASN A 453 4.61 0.11 19.16
CA ASN A 453 5.40 1.05 18.37
C ASN A 453 4.59 1.47 17.13
N ASN A 454 4.18 2.74 17.07
CA ASN A 454 3.38 3.27 15.97
C ASN A 454 4.21 4.01 14.89
N ASN A 455 5.54 3.96 15.01
CA ASN A 455 6.46 4.59 14.07
C ASN A 455 7.78 3.79 13.90
N PRO A 456 7.72 2.49 13.58
CA PRO A 456 8.91 1.63 13.60
C PRO A 456 9.81 1.82 12.35
N TYR A 457 9.99 3.06 11.92
CA TYR A 457 10.72 3.44 10.70
C TYR A 457 12.20 3.03 10.70
N CYS A 458 12.78 2.77 11.88
CA CYS A 458 14.18 2.40 12.08
C CYS A 458 14.37 0.96 12.61
N GLN A 459 13.32 0.14 12.65
CA GLN A 459 13.33 -1.19 13.27
C GLN A 459 13.46 -2.31 12.22
N ASP A 460 14.65 -2.87 12.03
CA ASP A 460 14.86 -4.08 11.21
C ASP A 460 14.96 -5.33 12.09
N ASN A 461 13.89 -5.63 12.82
CA ASN A 461 13.84 -6.72 13.79
C ASN A 461 12.41 -7.27 13.96
N ASP A 462 12.17 -8.06 15.01
CA ASP A 462 10.89 -8.70 15.33
C ASP A 462 9.73 -7.72 15.63
N ILE A 463 9.99 -6.41 15.71
CA ILE A 463 8.93 -5.40 15.79
C ILE A 463 8.22 -5.26 14.44
N THR A 464 8.98 -5.26 13.34
CA THR A 464 8.47 -5.04 11.98
C THR A 464 8.38 -6.30 11.13
N TRP A 465 9.12 -7.37 11.48
CA TRP A 465 9.06 -8.60 10.70
C TRP A 465 7.83 -9.42 11.05
N LEU A 466 7.04 -9.79 10.04
CA LEU A 466 5.85 -10.61 10.25
C LEU A 466 6.18 -11.99 10.81
N ASN A 467 5.58 -12.32 11.93
CA ASN A 467 5.65 -13.65 12.49
C ASN A 467 4.49 -14.51 11.98
N TRP A 468 4.77 -15.38 11.03
CA TRP A 468 3.81 -16.29 10.37
C TRP A 468 3.36 -17.47 11.23
N LYS A 469 3.80 -17.54 12.50
CA LYS A 469 3.38 -18.59 13.43
C LYS A 469 2.06 -18.19 14.07
N LEU A 470 0.97 -18.76 13.55
CA LEU A 470 -0.38 -18.48 14.03
C LEU A 470 -0.67 -19.24 15.33
N ASN A 471 -1.50 -18.65 16.17
CA ASN A 471 -2.17 -19.30 17.27
C ASN A 471 -3.68 -19.40 16.97
N LYS A 472 -4.46 -20.07 17.83
CA LYS A 472 -5.90 -20.29 17.61
C LYS A 472 -6.68 -19.00 17.32
N THR A 473 -6.38 -17.91 18.01
CA THR A 473 -7.07 -16.62 17.80
C THR A 473 -6.65 -15.98 16.48
N SER A 474 -5.37 -16.03 16.12
CA SER A 474 -4.89 -15.54 14.83
C SER A 474 -5.46 -16.34 13.65
N GLU A 475 -5.61 -17.66 13.80
CA GLU A 475 -6.26 -18.53 12.80
C GLU A 475 -7.75 -18.17 12.63
N GLU A 476 -8.43 -17.85 13.74
CA GLU A 476 -9.83 -17.40 13.73
C GLU A 476 -9.99 -16.08 12.97
N ILE A 477 -9.12 -15.09 13.22
CA ILE A 477 -9.16 -13.80 12.52
C ILE A 477 -8.81 -13.98 11.04
N LEU A 478 -7.79 -14.77 10.70
CA LEU A 478 -7.42 -15.06 9.31
C LEU A 478 -8.59 -15.73 8.55
N SER A 479 -9.25 -16.70 9.17
CA SER A 479 -10.41 -17.37 8.58
C SER A 479 -11.58 -16.41 8.37
N PHE A 480 -11.82 -15.51 9.35
CA PHE A 480 -12.84 -14.48 9.25
C PHE A 480 -12.52 -13.49 8.14
N THR A 481 -11.25 -13.06 7.99
CA THR A 481 -10.82 -12.16 6.91
C THR A 481 -11.03 -12.80 5.54
N LYS A 482 -10.64 -14.07 5.36
CA LYS A 482 -10.89 -14.81 4.10
C LYS A 482 -12.38 -14.90 3.76
N MET A 483 -13.22 -15.17 4.76
CA MET A 483 -14.68 -15.17 4.58
C MET A 483 -15.19 -13.79 4.15
N LEU A 484 -14.73 -12.74 4.82
CA LEU A 484 -15.19 -11.37 4.60
C LEU A 484 -14.76 -10.81 3.21
N THR A 485 -13.52 -11.07 2.79
CA THR A 485 -13.05 -10.72 1.44
C THR A 485 -13.80 -11.45 0.35
N SER A 486 -14.12 -12.74 0.58
CA SER A 486 -14.95 -13.54 -0.35
C SER A 486 -16.39 -13.03 -0.38
N PHE A 487 -16.95 -12.65 0.76
CA PHE A 487 -18.28 -12.06 0.84
C PHE A 487 -18.35 -10.76 0.02
N ARG A 488 -17.40 -9.83 0.25
CA ARG A 488 -17.31 -8.57 -0.52
C ARG A 488 -17.21 -8.84 -2.02
N LYS A 489 -16.28 -9.70 -2.44
CA LYS A 489 -16.06 -10.04 -3.87
C LYS A 489 -17.34 -10.53 -4.56
N ASN A 490 -18.19 -11.25 -3.83
CA ASN A 490 -19.42 -11.84 -4.34
C ASN A 490 -20.67 -10.94 -4.15
N SER A 491 -20.53 -9.76 -3.53
CA SER A 491 -21.62 -8.82 -3.25
C SER A 491 -21.33 -7.48 -3.91
N LYS A 492 -21.68 -7.35 -5.20
CA LYS A 492 -21.38 -6.16 -6.01
C LYS A 492 -21.96 -4.87 -5.44
N ILE A 493 -23.08 -4.94 -4.71
CA ILE A 493 -23.68 -3.77 -4.05
C ILE A 493 -22.74 -3.13 -3.02
N LEU A 494 -21.74 -3.86 -2.47
CA LEU A 494 -20.74 -3.34 -1.53
C LEU A 494 -19.61 -2.56 -2.21
N HIS A 495 -19.45 -2.69 -3.54
CA HIS A 495 -18.33 -2.08 -4.26
C HIS A 495 -18.77 -1.54 -5.62
N GLN A 496 -19.66 -0.54 -5.57
CA GLN A 496 -20.20 0.11 -6.75
C GLN A 496 -19.18 1.03 -7.43
N ASN A 497 -19.37 1.27 -8.74
CA ASN A 497 -18.62 2.30 -9.48
C ASN A 497 -19.22 3.70 -9.32
N LYS A 498 -20.36 3.83 -8.63
CA LYS A 498 -21.11 5.06 -8.43
C LYS A 498 -21.41 5.25 -6.95
N GLU A 499 -21.49 6.50 -6.52
CA GLU A 499 -21.93 6.83 -5.18
C GLU A 499 -23.39 6.45 -4.99
N LEU A 500 -23.73 5.87 -3.83
CA LEU A 500 -25.09 5.57 -3.41
C LEU A 500 -25.79 6.86 -3.01
N MET A 501 -26.99 7.12 -3.55
CA MET A 501 -27.66 8.41 -3.48
C MET A 501 -28.75 8.52 -2.40
N ASN A 502 -29.07 7.41 -1.72
CA ASN A 502 -30.23 7.31 -0.82
C ASN A 502 -31.56 7.69 -1.51
N MET A 503 -31.73 7.21 -2.74
CA MET A 503 -32.89 7.50 -3.59
C MET A 503 -33.37 6.24 -4.34
N ASP A 504 -34.68 6.14 -4.53
CA ASP A 504 -35.28 5.09 -5.38
C ASP A 504 -35.41 5.60 -6.84
N TYR A 505 -34.29 5.59 -7.59
CA TYR A 505 -34.26 6.08 -8.98
C TYR A 505 -34.62 5.01 -10.02
N ILE A 506 -34.72 3.73 -9.65
CA ILE A 506 -35.20 2.65 -10.53
C ILE A 506 -36.64 2.23 -10.25
N GLN A 507 -37.29 2.86 -9.26
CA GLN A 507 -38.67 2.60 -8.86
C GLN A 507 -38.93 1.15 -8.42
N CYS A 508 -37.96 0.56 -7.69
CA CYS A 508 -38.10 -0.79 -7.13
C CYS A 508 -38.89 -0.83 -5.81
N GLY A 509 -39.14 0.32 -5.21
CA GLY A 509 -39.83 0.51 -3.93
C GLY A 509 -38.88 0.75 -2.74
N ASN A 510 -37.57 0.61 -2.94
CA ASN A 510 -36.53 0.89 -1.93
C ASN A 510 -35.46 1.81 -2.51
N PRO A 511 -34.85 2.70 -1.72
CA PRO A 511 -33.65 3.44 -2.12
C PRO A 511 -32.44 2.48 -2.20
N ASP A 512 -31.41 2.89 -2.96
CA ASP A 512 -30.15 2.13 -3.10
C ASP A 512 -29.43 1.89 -1.77
N ILE A 513 -29.50 2.86 -0.85
CA ILE A 513 -29.07 2.77 0.54
C ILE A 513 -30.11 3.42 1.46
N SER A 514 -30.31 2.86 2.64
CA SER A 514 -31.15 3.48 3.67
C SER A 514 -30.65 3.18 5.08
N TYR A 515 -31.07 4.02 6.04
CA TYR A 515 -30.58 4.02 7.42
C TYR A 515 -31.71 3.76 8.40
N HIS A 516 -31.46 2.91 9.39
CA HIS A 516 -32.44 2.40 10.34
C HIS A 516 -31.84 2.31 11.74
N GLN A 517 -32.69 2.31 12.76
CA GLN A 517 -32.34 2.06 14.17
C GLN A 517 -33.46 1.26 14.83
N GLU A 518 -33.98 1.71 15.99
CA GLU A 518 -35.11 1.10 16.71
C GLU A 518 -36.42 1.14 15.90
N MET A 519 -36.48 2.00 14.91
CA MET A 519 -37.58 2.08 13.95
C MET A 519 -37.04 1.97 12.52
N ALA A 520 -37.66 1.08 11.73
CA ALA A 520 -37.33 0.97 10.31
C ALA A 520 -37.61 2.30 9.58
N TRP A 521 -36.72 2.67 8.63
CA TRP A 521 -36.80 3.89 7.84
C TRP A 521 -36.62 5.20 8.63
N LYS A 522 -36.19 5.09 9.87
CA LYS A 522 -35.91 6.25 10.71
C LYS A 522 -34.56 6.07 11.42
N SER A 523 -33.71 7.04 11.26
CA SER A 523 -32.42 7.09 11.93
C SER A 523 -32.22 8.45 12.58
N ASP A 524 -31.62 8.46 13.76
CA ASP A 524 -31.15 9.64 14.47
C ASP A 524 -29.62 9.64 14.47
N LEU A 525 -29.03 10.52 13.72
CA LEU A 525 -27.58 10.69 13.60
C LEU A 525 -27.00 11.63 14.66
N SER A 526 -27.75 11.94 15.71
CA SER A 526 -27.29 12.80 16.80
C SER A 526 -26.05 12.22 17.51
N ASN A 527 -25.34 13.07 18.23
CA ASN A 527 -24.06 12.75 18.87
C ASN A 527 -24.13 11.66 19.94
N TYR A 528 -25.33 11.26 20.36
CA TYR A 528 -25.53 10.25 21.41
C TYR A 528 -25.58 8.83 20.85
N HIS A 529 -25.86 8.66 19.58
CA HIS A 529 -25.98 7.34 18.96
C HIS A 529 -24.65 6.88 18.39
N ILE A 530 -24.31 5.63 18.69
CA ILE A 530 -23.12 4.94 18.16
C ILE A 530 -23.50 3.54 17.65
N HIS A 531 -24.73 3.44 17.10
CA HIS A 531 -25.30 2.24 16.49
C HIS A 531 -26.20 2.63 15.33
N ILE A 532 -26.22 1.83 14.26
CA ILE A 532 -27.00 2.07 13.06
C ILE A 532 -27.18 0.80 12.24
N GLY A 533 -28.33 0.65 11.60
CA GLY A 533 -28.60 -0.32 10.54
C GLY A 533 -28.53 0.33 9.16
N ILE A 534 -27.86 -0.29 8.24
CA ILE A 534 -27.73 0.15 6.83
C ILE A 534 -28.31 -0.93 5.95
N MET A 535 -29.35 -0.61 5.18
CA MET A 535 -29.87 -1.48 4.13
C MET A 535 -29.30 -1.06 2.78
N LEU A 536 -28.81 -2.02 2.02
CA LEU A 536 -28.33 -1.89 0.65
C LEU A 536 -29.25 -2.72 -0.24
N GLU A 537 -29.95 -2.07 -1.15
CA GLU A 537 -30.90 -2.74 -2.05
C GLU A 537 -30.17 -3.38 -3.22
N GLY A 538 -30.19 -4.72 -3.31
CA GLY A 538 -29.42 -5.50 -4.29
C GLY A 538 -29.76 -5.23 -5.74
N GLN A 539 -30.99 -4.73 -6.04
CA GLN A 539 -31.41 -4.38 -7.40
C GLN A 539 -30.61 -3.23 -8.01
N TYR A 540 -29.87 -2.45 -7.21
CA TYR A 540 -28.96 -1.40 -7.67
C TYR A 540 -27.54 -1.88 -7.97
N SER A 541 -27.24 -3.18 -7.73
CA SER A 541 -25.98 -3.77 -8.16
C SER A 541 -25.89 -3.76 -9.71
N GLU A 542 -24.66 -3.85 -10.23
CA GLU A 542 -24.44 -3.86 -11.68
C GLU A 542 -25.19 -5.01 -12.40
N SER A 543 -25.37 -6.14 -11.73
CA SER A 543 -26.15 -7.28 -12.24
C SER A 543 -27.68 -7.09 -12.14
N GLY A 544 -28.12 -6.23 -11.19
CA GLY A 544 -29.52 -5.93 -10.94
C GLY A 544 -30.32 -7.05 -10.28
N ASP A 545 -29.68 -8.13 -9.83
CA ASP A 545 -30.32 -9.36 -9.30
C ASP A 545 -29.69 -9.88 -8.01
N GLU A 546 -28.90 -9.06 -7.31
CA GLU A 546 -28.31 -9.44 -6.03
C GLU A 546 -29.33 -9.39 -4.88
N ASP A 547 -29.01 -10.12 -3.81
CA ASP A 547 -29.78 -10.08 -2.58
C ASP A 547 -29.64 -8.70 -1.88
N THR A 548 -30.76 -8.20 -1.35
CA THR A 548 -30.71 -7.02 -0.46
C THR A 548 -30.01 -7.37 0.82
N LEU A 549 -29.07 -6.51 1.26
CA LEU A 549 -28.30 -6.67 2.48
C LEU A 549 -28.81 -5.72 3.57
N TYR A 550 -28.82 -6.17 4.82
CA TYR A 550 -29.03 -5.34 5.99
C TYR A 550 -27.88 -5.55 6.96
N ILE A 551 -27.12 -4.48 7.22
CA ILE A 551 -25.91 -4.51 8.03
C ILE A 551 -26.15 -3.64 9.26
N THR A 552 -26.10 -4.23 10.45
CA THR A 552 -26.22 -3.48 11.70
C THR A 552 -24.87 -3.35 12.38
N TYR A 553 -24.55 -2.15 12.79
CA TYR A 553 -23.34 -1.81 13.55
C TYR A 553 -23.76 -1.31 14.92
N ASN A 554 -23.44 -2.07 15.96
CA ASN A 554 -23.64 -1.64 17.36
C ASN A 554 -22.27 -1.46 18.02
N MET A 555 -21.75 -0.24 18.05
CA MET A 555 -20.49 0.08 18.75
C MET A 555 -20.73 0.58 20.19
N HIS A 556 -21.97 0.52 20.66
CA HIS A 556 -22.34 0.81 22.03
C HIS A 556 -21.92 -0.31 23.00
N TRP A 557 -21.85 0.01 24.28
CA TRP A 557 -21.55 -0.96 25.36
C TRP A 557 -22.76 -1.74 25.86
N GLU A 558 -23.95 -1.46 25.33
CA GLU A 558 -25.22 -2.14 25.60
C GLU A 558 -25.77 -2.80 24.34
N ASN A 559 -26.67 -3.78 24.53
CA ASN A 559 -27.41 -4.39 23.44
C ASN A 559 -28.48 -3.42 22.95
N HIS A 560 -28.72 -3.40 21.65
CA HIS A 560 -29.78 -2.60 21.02
C HIS A 560 -30.70 -3.45 20.17
N VAL A 561 -31.99 -3.13 20.21
CA VAL A 561 -32.98 -3.74 19.32
C VAL A 561 -33.03 -2.90 18.03
N PHE A 562 -32.89 -3.56 16.90
CA PHE A 562 -32.96 -2.95 15.57
C PHE A 562 -34.23 -3.44 14.88
N ALA A 563 -35.05 -2.49 14.39
CA ALA A 563 -36.16 -2.82 13.55
C ALA A 563 -35.67 -3.29 12.18
N LEU A 564 -36.24 -4.37 11.68
CA LEU A 564 -35.96 -4.89 10.34
C LEU A 564 -36.87 -4.23 9.30
N PRO A 565 -36.34 -3.69 8.19
CA PRO A 565 -37.16 -3.21 7.09
C PRO A 565 -38.03 -4.35 6.55
N ARG A 566 -39.31 -4.05 6.33
CA ARG A 566 -40.26 -5.05 5.83
C ARG A 566 -39.91 -5.45 4.40
N LEU A 567 -39.72 -6.75 4.19
CA LEU A 567 -39.47 -7.34 2.88
C LEU A 567 -40.79 -7.64 2.16
N LYS A 568 -40.71 -7.91 0.84
CA LYS A 568 -41.81 -8.48 0.04
C LYS A 568 -42.22 -9.83 0.62
N ASP A 569 -43.50 -10.21 0.52
CA ASP A 569 -44.07 -11.41 1.18
C ASP A 569 -43.36 -12.74 0.84
N SER A 570 -42.65 -12.80 -0.28
CA SER A 570 -41.86 -13.98 -0.69
C SER A 570 -40.47 -14.07 -0.05
N LEU A 571 -40.03 -13.04 0.65
CA LEU A 571 -38.67 -12.93 1.19
C LEU A 571 -38.68 -12.96 2.72
N GLU A 572 -37.56 -13.35 3.29
CA GLU A 572 -37.27 -13.31 4.72
C GLU A 572 -35.82 -12.93 4.97
N TRP A 573 -35.52 -12.31 6.13
CA TRP A 573 -34.16 -12.02 6.54
C TRP A 573 -33.46 -13.29 7.04
N GLU A 574 -32.27 -13.56 6.52
CA GLU A 574 -31.40 -14.66 6.92
C GLU A 574 -30.08 -14.10 7.46
N LEU A 575 -29.59 -14.66 8.59
CA LEU A 575 -28.25 -14.31 9.11
C LEU A 575 -27.17 -14.85 8.18
N VAL A 576 -26.32 -13.96 7.67
CA VAL A 576 -25.11 -14.33 6.92
C VAL A 576 -23.96 -14.60 7.86
N PHE A 577 -23.60 -13.61 8.67
CA PHE A 577 -22.60 -13.74 9.75
C PHE A 577 -22.75 -12.62 10.79
N THR A 578 -22.06 -12.80 11.91
CA THR A 578 -21.95 -11.78 12.96
C THR A 578 -20.55 -11.81 13.59
N THR A 579 -20.12 -10.68 14.19
CA THR A 579 -18.91 -10.61 15.01
C THR A 579 -19.16 -10.98 16.47
N ALA A 580 -20.39 -11.25 16.85
CA ALA A 580 -20.80 -11.74 18.16
C ALA A 580 -20.25 -13.14 18.46
N THR A 581 -20.41 -13.64 19.70
CA THR A 581 -20.02 -15.00 20.06
C THR A 581 -20.94 -16.03 19.39
N ASN A 582 -20.56 -17.31 19.44
CA ASN A 582 -21.40 -18.36 18.88
C ASN A 582 -22.75 -18.44 19.59
N GLU A 583 -22.77 -18.30 20.94
CA GLU A 583 -23.99 -18.29 21.72
C GLU A 583 -24.91 -17.13 21.31
N GLU A 584 -24.36 -15.90 21.23
CA GLU A 584 -25.08 -14.72 20.78
C GLU A 584 -25.57 -14.85 19.31
N SER A 585 -24.82 -15.53 18.44
CA SER A 585 -25.22 -15.83 17.06
C SER A 585 -26.43 -16.76 16.99
N GLU A 586 -26.50 -17.77 17.85
CA GLU A 586 -27.67 -18.66 17.94
C GLU A 586 -28.91 -17.94 18.48
N GLU A 587 -28.76 -16.99 19.41
CA GLU A 587 -29.85 -16.12 19.87
C GLU A 587 -30.40 -15.26 18.70
N ILE A 588 -29.53 -14.63 17.91
CA ILE A 588 -29.94 -13.84 16.71
C ILE A 588 -30.72 -14.71 15.73
N LYS A 589 -30.28 -15.95 15.48
CA LYS A 589 -30.99 -16.89 14.61
C LYS A 589 -32.37 -17.26 15.17
N ALA A 590 -32.46 -17.44 16.48
CA ALA A 590 -33.73 -17.73 17.14
C ALA A 590 -34.70 -16.53 17.05
N ASP A 591 -34.20 -15.30 17.20
CA ASP A 591 -34.99 -14.09 17.03
C ASP A 591 -35.57 -14.02 15.61
N LEU A 592 -34.74 -14.23 14.56
CA LEU A 592 -35.17 -14.23 13.15
C LEU A 592 -36.19 -15.33 12.82
N LEU A 593 -36.14 -16.49 13.52
CA LEU A 593 -37.11 -17.54 13.35
C LEU A 593 -38.45 -17.20 14.01
N ASN A 594 -38.42 -16.42 15.08
CA ASN A 594 -39.62 -16.03 15.85
C ASN A 594 -40.29 -14.79 15.26
N SER A 595 -39.51 -13.82 14.80
CA SER A 595 -39.99 -12.56 14.24
C SER A 595 -39.07 -12.06 13.11
N GLN A 596 -39.68 -11.46 12.10
CA GLN A 596 -38.97 -10.78 11.00
C GLN A 596 -39.10 -9.25 11.12
N ASP A 597 -39.54 -8.74 12.29
CA ASP A 597 -39.79 -7.32 12.50
C ASP A 597 -38.60 -6.62 13.21
N GLU A 598 -37.88 -7.35 14.06
CA GLU A 598 -36.76 -6.82 14.85
C GLU A 598 -35.75 -7.90 15.25
N ILE A 599 -34.51 -7.47 15.56
CA ILE A 599 -33.45 -8.32 16.14
C ILE A 599 -32.73 -7.62 17.27
N CYS A 600 -32.26 -8.39 18.26
CA CYS A 600 -31.32 -7.90 19.25
C CYS A 600 -29.89 -7.98 18.74
N VAL A 601 -29.22 -6.84 18.61
CA VAL A 601 -27.80 -6.74 18.25
C VAL A 601 -26.96 -6.54 19.50
N PHE A 602 -26.10 -7.50 19.78
CA PHE A 602 -25.28 -7.48 20.99
C PHE A 602 -24.28 -6.32 20.98
N LYS A 603 -23.89 -5.90 22.18
CA LYS A 603 -22.90 -4.83 22.40
C LYS A 603 -21.61 -5.09 21.63
N ARG A 604 -21.07 -4.04 21.04
CA ARG A 604 -19.79 -4.10 20.30
C ARG A 604 -19.81 -5.20 19.23
N SER A 605 -20.89 -5.31 18.45
CA SER A 605 -20.97 -6.31 17.39
C SER A 605 -21.58 -5.76 16.10
N VAL A 606 -21.30 -6.47 15.02
CA VAL A 606 -21.85 -6.27 13.68
C VAL A 606 -22.67 -7.52 13.32
N VAL A 607 -23.85 -7.32 12.72
CA VAL A 607 -24.68 -8.39 12.17
C VAL A 607 -24.95 -8.09 10.70
N VAL A 608 -24.78 -9.09 9.85
CA VAL A 608 -25.06 -9.00 8.42
C VAL A 608 -26.18 -9.97 8.08
N LEU A 609 -27.28 -9.43 7.59
CA LEU A 609 -28.44 -10.17 7.09
C LEU A 609 -28.56 -10.00 5.57
N ARG A 610 -29.19 -10.95 4.92
CA ARG A 610 -29.62 -10.85 3.51
C ARG A 610 -31.09 -11.26 3.36
N ALA A 611 -31.76 -10.62 2.44
CA ALA A 611 -33.09 -11.03 2.02
C ALA A 611 -33.01 -12.27 1.14
N LYS A 612 -33.72 -13.33 1.51
CA LYS A 612 -33.74 -14.60 0.80
C LYS A 612 -35.15 -15.09 0.56
N HIS A 613 -35.38 -15.78 -0.55
CA HIS A 613 -36.68 -16.42 -0.80
C HIS A 613 -37.03 -17.44 0.27
N ARG A 614 -38.22 -17.32 0.84
CA ARG A 614 -38.74 -18.30 1.80
C ARG A 614 -38.74 -19.70 1.16
N PRO A 615 -38.24 -20.71 1.86
CA PRO A 615 -38.33 -22.07 1.38
C PRO A 615 -39.81 -22.44 1.21
N LEU A 616 -40.17 -22.99 0.06
CA LEU A 616 -41.53 -23.51 -0.20
C LEU A 616 -41.86 -24.49 0.95
N ARG A 617 -42.77 -24.10 1.87
CA ARG A 617 -43.29 -25.05 2.84
C ARG A 617 -43.94 -26.20 2.06
N ARG A 618 -43.35 -27.38 2.11
CA ARG A 618 -44.04 -28.59 1.65
C ARG A 618 -45.31 -28.68 2.48
N ILE A 619 -46.43 -28.37 1.89
CA ILE A 619 -47.74 -28.69 2.47
C ILE A 619 -47.79 -30.21 2.50
N ASN A 620 -47.47 -30.79 3.65
CA ASN A 620 -47.78 -32.20 3.89
C ASN A 620 -49.31 -32.34 3.82
N LYS A 621 -49.79 -32.88 2.70
CA LYS A 621 -51.16 -33.31 2.52
C LYS A 621 -51.37 -34.60 3.31
#